data_16a300cb3d7ccb8ae78a576366e4ba18
#
_entry.id   16a300cb3d7ccb8ae78a576366e4ba18
#
_cell.length_a   1.000
_cell.length_b   1.000
_cell.length_c   1.000
_cell.angle_alpha   90.00
_cell.angle_beta   90.00
_cell.angle_gamma   90.00
#
_symmetry.space_group_name_H-M   'P 1'
#
loop_
_entity.id
_entity.type
_entity.pdbx_description
1 polymer ?
#
loop_
_entity_poly.entity_id
_entity_poly.type
_entity_poly.pdbx_seq_one_letter_code
_entity_poly.pdbx_strand_id
1 'polypeptide(L)' 'MNQFITIAIFNSNTEIIVLKSILENKGIVHFFENENLVSIHPFASYAYGGIKLKIHPNDSVIVQEILDNLNNNLKIV' A
#
# COMPACT_ATOMS: atom_id res chain seq x y z
N MET A 1 10.28 -18.72 -6.83
CA MET A 1 9.25 -18.28 -5.89
C MET A 1 9.43 -16.82 -5.56
N ASN A 2 8.42 -16.05 -5.79
CA ASN A 2 8.49 -14.63 -5.49
C ASN A 2 8.33 -14.40 -4.01
N GLN A 3 9.28 -13.64 -3.46
CA GLN A 3 9.22 -13.31 -2.04
C GLN A 3 8.82 -11.84 -1.94
N PHE A 4 7.53 -11.62 -1.91
CA PHE A 4 7.02 -10.27 -1.74
C PHE A 4 7.31 -9.79 -0.33
N ILE A 5 7.65 -8.52 -0.23
CA ILE A 5 7.94 -7.90 1.06
C ILE A 5 6.90 -6.84 1.36
N THR A 6 6.68 -6.58 2.65
CA THR A 6 5.80 -5.51 3.08
C THR A 6 6.59 -4.21 3.09
N ILE A 7 6.16 -3.23 2.30
CA ILE A 7 6.85 -1.95 2.24
C ILE A 7 6.10 -0.84 2.98
N ALA A 8 4.79 -1.02 3.19
CA ALA A 8 3.99 -0.01 3.88
C ALA A 8 2.76 -0.65 4.46
N ILE A 9 2.19 -0.01 5.48
CA ILE A 9 0.98 -0.48 6.15
C ILE A 9 0.01 0.69 6.24
N PHE A 10 -1.25 0.44 5.88
CA PHE A 10 -2.29 1.46 5.86
C PHE A 10 -3.45 1.04 6.74
N ASN A 11 -4.21 2.01 7.23
CA ASN A 11 -5.30 1.74 8.16
C ASN A 11 -6.67 1.70 7.52
N SER A 12 -6.81 2.24 6.33
CA SER A 12 -8.11 2.25 5.67
C SER A 12 -7.95 2.18 4.15
N ASN A 13 -9.03 1.77 3.49
CA ASN A 13 -9.03 1.67 2.03
C ASN A 13 -8.87 3.01 1.35
N THR A 14 -9.34 4.09 1.98
CA THR A 14 -9.22 5.41 1.37
C THR A 14 -7.77 5.85 1.22
N GLU A 15 -6.89 5.37 2.11
CA GLU A 15 -5.48 5.75 2.04
C GLU A 15 -4.77 5.14 0.83
N ILE A 16 -5.30 4.06 0.27
CA ILE A 16 -4.61 3.33 -0.79
C ILE A 16 -5.17 3.60 -2.17
N ILE A 17 -6.25 4.38 -2.30
CA ILE A 17 -6.93 4.57 -3.59
C ILE A 17 -5.99 5.17 -4.63
N VAL A 18 -5.33 6.29 -4.29
CA VAL A 18 -4.43 6.96 -5.22
C VAL A 18 -3.20 6.10 -5.48
N LEU A 19 -2.65 5.52 -4.42
CA LEU A 19 -1.48 4.67 -4.55
C LEU A 19 -1.74 3.49 -5.47
N LYS A 20 -2.88 2.85 -5.31
CA LYS A 20 -3.26 1.71 -6.15
C LYS A 20 -3.27 2.11 -7.62
N SER A 21 -3.84 3.26 -7.93
CA SER A 21 -3.88 3.77 -9.30
C SER A 21 -2.48 4.00 -9.86
N ILE A 22 -1.60 4.59 -9.07
CA ILE A 22 -0.23 4.87 -9.51
C ILE A 22 0.51 3.57 -9.80
N LEU A 23 0.41 2.59 -8.90
CA LEU A 23 1.10 1.32 -9.08
C LEU A 23 0.60 0.59 -10.33
N GLU A 24 -0.69 0.63 -10.59
CA GLU A 24 -1.27 0.02 -11.77
C GLU A 24 -0.81 0.70 -13.05
N ASN A 25 -0.78 2.03 -13.04
CA ASN A 25 -0.33 2.79 -14.20
C ASN A 25 1.14 2.53 -14.54
N LYS A 26 1.94 2.27 -13.53
CA LYS A 26 3.37 2.01 -13.75
C LYS A 26 3.67 0.54 -14.02
N GLY A 27 2.64 -0.31 -13.96
CA GLY A 27 2.83 -1.72 -14.21
C GLY A 27 3.60 -2.45 -13.13
N ILE A 28 3.58 -1.94 -11.91
CA ILE A 28 4.28 -2.55 -10.79
C ILE A 28 3.42 -3.66 -10.19
N VAL A 29 3.96 -4.87 -10.12
CA VAL A 29 3.26 -6.00 -9.52
C VAL A 29 3.16 -5.78 -8.01
N HIS A 30 1.94 -5.84 -7.49
CA HIS A 30 1.69 -5.55 -6.08
C HIS A 30 0.39 -6.21 -5.63
N PHE A 31 0.23 -6.35 -4.32
CA PHE A 31 -1.10 -6.60 -3.77
C PHE A 31 -1.18 -6.02 -2.35
N PHE A 32 -2.42 -5.78 -1.95
CA PHE A 32 -2.71 -5.22 -0.64
C PHE A 32 -3.33 -6.32 0.22
N GLU A 33 -2.53 -6.83 1.13
CA GLU A 33 -2.97 -7.89 2.04
C GLU A 33 -3.97 -7.32 3.04
N ASN A 34 -5.05 -8.05 3.27
CA ASN A 34 -6.13 -7.67 4.21
C ASN A 34 -7.03 -6.54 3.70
N GLU A 35 -6.91 -6.15 2.45
CA GLU A 35 -7.72 -5.06 1.91
C GLU A 35 -9.22 -5.35 2.07
N ASN A 36 -9.64 -6.56 1.70
CA ASN A 36 -11.05 -6.92 1.75
C ASN A 36 -11.57 -7.01 3.17
N LEU A 37 -10.75 -7.50 4.09
CA LEU A 37 -11.16 -7.61 5.49
C LEU A 37 -11.41 -6.24 6.11
N VAL A 38 -10.54 -5.28 5.85
CA VAL A 38 -10.69 -3.94 6.39
C VAL A 38 -11.91 -3.26 5.77
N SER A 39 -12.20 -3.54 4.50
CA SER A 39 -13.35 -2.98 3.82
C SER A 39 -14.67 -3.44 4.43
N ILE A 40 -14.74 -4.73 4.81
CA ILE A 40 -15.96 -5.32 5.35
C ILE A 40 -16.08 -5.05 6.85
N HIS A 41 -14.98 -5.09 7.57
CA HIS A 41 -14.94 -4.94 9.02
C HIS A 41 -14.00 -3.77 9.36
N PRO A 42 -14.54 -2.57 9.59
CA PRO A 42 -13.72 -1.37 9.78
C PRO A 42 -12.67 -1.49 10.89
N PHE A 43 -12.94 -2.32 11.91
CA PHE A 43 -12.01 -2.49 13.02
C PHE A 43 -11.00 -3.62 12.78
N ALA A 44 -11.07 -4.28 11.62
CA ALA A 44 -10.16 -5.39 11.34
C ALA A 44 -8.71 -4.94 11.27
N SER A 45 -8.45 -3.66 10.94
CA SER A 45 -7.09 -3.16 10.88
C SER A 45 -6.37 -3.30 12.22
N TYR A 46 -7.10 -3.16 13.33
CA TYR A 46 -6.51 -3.34 14.65
C TYR A 46 -6.18 -4.80 14.92
N ALA A 47 -7.02 -5.71 14.42
CA ALA A 47 -6.83 -7.14 14.67
C ALA A 47 -5.74 -7.74 13.78
N TYR A 48 -5.62 -7.26 12.56
CA TYR A 48 -4.72 -7.88 11.56
C TYR A 48 -3.52 -7.02 11.22
N GLY A 49 -3.31 -5.91 11.91
CA GLY A 49 -2.14 -5.07 11.67
C GLY A 49 -2.26 -4.16 10.45
N GLY A 50 -3.49 -3.95 9.95
CA GLY A 50 -3.73 -3.04 8.86
C GLY A 50 -3.64 -3.68 7.49
N ILE A 51 -3.71 -2.84 6.45
CA ILE A 51 -3.58 -3.26 5.06
C ILE A 51 -2.11 -3.18 4.69
N LYS A 52 -1.52 -4.30 4.31
CA LYS A 52 -0.09 -4.36 4.02
C LYS A 52 0.14 -4.33 2.53
N LEU A 53 0.95 -3.37 2.07
CA LEU A 53 1.35 -3.32 0.67
C LEU A 53 2.53 -4.25 0.46
N LYS A 54 2.34 -5.24 -0.39
CA LYS A 54 3.34 -6.25 -0.72
C LYS A 54 3.84 -6.01 -2.13
N ILE A 55 5.16 -5.99 -2.29
CA ILE A 55 5.81 -5.83 -3.59
C ILE A 55 7.03 -6.72 -3.68
N HIS A 56 7.54 -6.89 -4.90
CA HIS A 56 8.80 -7.57 -5.09
C HIS A 56 9.94 -6.69 -4.59
N PRO A 57 10.95 -7.27 -3.93
CA PRO A 57 12.08 -6.48 -3.41
C PRO A 57 12.78 -5.62 -4.47
N ASN A 58 12.81 -6.08 -5.72
CA ASN A 58 13.45 -5.32 -6.80
C ASN A 58 12.77 -3.99 -7.06
N ASP A 59 11.51 -3.85 -6.68
CA ASP A 59 10.74 -2.62 -6.90
C ASP A 59 10.74 -1.71 -5.68
N SER A 60 11.49 -2.05 -4.63
CA SER A 60 11.41 -1.32 -3.37
C SER A 60 11.82 0.14 -3.49
N VAL A 61 12.85 0.43 -4.28
CA VAL A 61 13.31 1.81 -4.44
C VAL A 61 12.27 2.67 -5.14
N ILE A 62 11.72 2.16 -6.27
CA ILE A 62 10.76 2.95 -7.02
C ILE A 62 9.46 3.12 -6.25
N VAL A 63 9.02 2.09 -5.53
CA VAL A 63 7.81 2.19 -4.73
C VAL A 63 8.01 3.13 -3.55
N GLN A 64 9.18 3.09 -2.92
CA GLN A 64 9.47 4.01 -1.84
C GLN A 64 9.45 5.46 -2.31
N GLU A 65 9.96 5.72 -3.51
CA GLU A 65 9.88 7.06 -4.10
C GLU A 65 8.45 7.50 -4.30
N ILE A 66 7.60 6.59 -4.78
CA ILE A 66 6.18 6.89 -4.96
C ILE A 66 5.53 7.24 -3.63
N LEU A 67 5.82 6.47 -2.59
CA LEU A 67 5.27 6.71 -1.26
C LEU A 67 5.74 8.05 -0.70
N ASP A 68 7.02 8.36 -0.88
CA ASP A 68 7.56 9.62 -0.39
C ASP A 68 6.92 10.81 -1.09
N ASN A 69 6.72 10.70 -2.40
CA ASN A 69 6.09 11.77 -3.17
C ASN A 69 4.64 11.98 -2.75
N LEU A 70 3.92 10.90 -2.50
CA LEU A 70 2.54 11.00 -2.03
C LEU A 70 2.47 11.68 -0.67
N ASN A 71 3.36 11.32 0.24
CA ASN A 71 3.42 11.94 1.55
C ASN A 71 3.69 13.44 1.45
N ASN A 72 4.63 13.82 0.59
CA ASN A 72 4.98 15.23 0.43
C ASN A 72 3.82 16.02 -0.17
N ASN A 73 3.13 15.43 -1.14
CA ASN A 73 2.02 16.11 -1.80
C ASN A 73 0.79 16.23 -0.92
N LEU A 74 0.59 15.26 -0.03
CA LEU A 74 -0.56 15.26 0.87
C LEU A 74 -0.30 16.06 2.14
N LYS A 75 0.94 16.45 2.35
CA LYS A 75 1.31 17.20 3.54
C LYS A 75 0.94 18.65 3.32
N ILE A 76 -0.09 19.09 3.96
CA ILE A 76 -0.50 20.48 3.91
C ILE A 76 0.16 21.20 5.06
N VAL A 77 0.91 22.19 4.71
CA VAL A 77 1.64 22.98 5.71
C VAL A 77 0.85 24.21 6.08
#